data_9cd18653ea01e7ceb80e0f1b4351797f
#
_entry.id   9cd18653ea01e7ceb80e0f1b4351797f
#
_cell.length_a   1.000
_cell.length_b   1.000
_cell.length_c   1.000
_cell.angle_alpha   90.00
_cell.angle_beta   90.00
_cell.angle_gamma   90.00
#
_symmetry.space_group_name_H-M   'P 1'
#
loop_
_entity.id
_entity.type
_entity.pdbx_description
1 polymer ?
#
loop_
_entity_poly.entity_id
_entity_poly.type
_entity_poly.pdbx_seq_one_letter_code
_entity_poly.pdbx_strand_id
1 'polypeptide(L)'
;YKAPDNSDVLPITHRSFDNDAIMFTDTPGSTLTLRGRKSGHGVKIDFEGFKYIGVWSAANDAPFVALEPWTGHTTTDTEDDVFEHKVNTITLAPGETDKRSFSVTLL
;
A
#
# COMPACT_ATOMS: atom_id res chain seq x y z
N TYR A 1 6.37 2.44 6.90
CA TYR A 1 6.66 3.89 7.01
C TYR A 1 5.97 4.48 8.23
N LYS A 2 6.67 5.29 8.98
CA LYS A 2 6.10 6.07 10.09
C LYS A 2 6.14 7.54 9.70
N ALA A 3 4.97 8.17 9.66
CA ALA A 3 4.91 9.58 9.30
C ALA A 3 5.71 10.42 10.30
N PRO A 4 6.43 11.46 9.85
CA PRO A 4 7.04 12.43 10.74
C PRO A 4 5.98 13.01 11.70
N ASP A 5 6.35 13.32 12.91
CA ASP A 5 5.52 13.99 13.91
C ASP A 5 4.27 13.22 14.37
N ASN A 6 4.21 11.90 14.20
CA ASN A 6 3.01 11.10 14.48
C ASN A 6 1.73 11.60 13.78
N SER A 7 1.87 12.36 12.70
CA SER A 7 0.75 12.83 11.90
C SER A 7 0.10 11.66 11.16
N ASP A 8 -1.21 11.67 11.06
CA ASP A 8 -1.99 10.79 10.19
C ASP A 8 -2.10 11.32 8.74
N VAL A 9 -1.46 12.46 8.45
CA VAL A 9 -1.41 13.10 7.13
C VAL A 9 0.01 13.15 6.61
N LEU A 10 0.24 12.54 5.45
CA LEU A 10 1.52 12.57 4.74
C LEU A 10 1.40 13.43 3.48
N PRO A 11 2.06 14.60 3.42
CA PRO A 11 2.19 15.33 2.15
C PRO A 11 3.09 14.54 1.19
N ILE A 12 2.58 14.26 -0.01
CA ILE A 12 3.34 13.57 -1.05
C ILE A 12 3.65 14.50 -2.23
N THR A 13 4.79 14.27 -2.84
CA THR A 13 5.25 14.87 -4.08
C THR A 13 5.86 13.77 -4.96
N HIS A 14 6.19 14.06 -6.21
CA HIS A 14 6.91 13.09 -7.05
C HIS A 14 8.19 12.57 -6.40
N ARG A 15 8.94 13.43 -5.71
CA ARG A 15 10.19 13.05 -5.01
C ARG A 15 9.97 12.09 -3.84
N SER A 16 8.75 11.99 -3.33
CA SER A 16 8.44 11.02 -2.28
C SER A 16 8.65 9.57 -2.71
N PHE A 17 8.72 9.34 -4.01
CA PHE A 17 8.84 8.01 -4.64
C PHE A 17 10.22 7.76 -5.28
N ASP A 18 11.21 8.61 -5.03
CA ASP A 18 12.58 8.46 -5.56
C ASP A 18 13.23 7.14 -5.12
N ASN A 19 12.84 6.61 -3.97
CA ASN A 19 13.30 5.34 -3.42
C ASN A 19 12.22 4.23 -3.49
N ASP A 20 11.33 4.27 -4.52
CA ASP A 20 10.24 3.31 -4.70
C ASP A 20 8.98 3.61 -3.87
N ALA A 21 8.06 2.65 -3.77
CA ALA A 21 6.79 2.77 -3.07
C ALA A 21 6.96 3.07 -1.57
N ILE A 22 6.03 3.84 -1.03
CA ILE A 22 5.88 3.98 0.41
C ILE A 22 4.93 2.89 0.89
N MET A 23 5.40 1.97 1.71
CA MET A 23 4.61 0.89 2.25
C MET A 23 4.25 1.17 3.72
N PHE A 24 2.98 1.06 4.04
CA PHE A 24 2.48 1.16 5.40
C PHE A 24 2.07 -0.22 5.91
N THR A 25 2.42 -0.51 7.15
CA THR A 25 2.02 -1.70 7.90
C THR A 25 1.53 -1.29 9.29
N ASP A 26 0.76 -2.16 9.91
CA ASP A 26 0.23 -1.95 11.26
C ASP A 26 -0.48 -0.60 11.42
N THR A 27 -1.23 -0.23 10.39
CA THR A 27 -2.02 1.00 10.37
C THR A 27 -3.12 0.95 11.44
N PRO A 28 -3.49 2.11 12.05
CA PRO A 28 -4.52 2.13 13.09
C PRO A 28 -5.93 1.83 12.58
N GLY A 29 -6.10 1.69 11.29
CA GLY A 29 -7.35 1.34 10.61
C GLY A 29 -7.08 0.81 9.22
N SER A 30 -8.13 0.47 8.49
CA SER A 30 -8.08 -0.12 7.14
C SER A 30 -8.40 0.87 6.02
N THR A 31 -8.38 2.17 6.28
CA THR A 31 -8.69 3.17 5.26
C THR A 31 -7.52 4.11 4.99
N LEU A 32 -7.32 4.42 3.71
CA LEU A 32 -6.38 5.45 3.27
C LEU A 32 -7.09 6.40 2.31
N THR A 33 -6.87 7.70 2.49
CA THR A 33 -7.46 8.74 1.63
C THR A 33 -6.35 9.49 0.91
N LEU A 34 -6.41 9.51 -0.42
CA LEU A 34 -5.62 10.39 -1.26
C LEU A 34 -6.47 11.60 -1.63
N ARG A 35 -5.99 12.81 -1.37
CA ARG A 35 -6.73 14.03 -1.68
C ARG A 35 -5.84 15.11 -2.27
N GLY A 36 -6.27 15.69 -3.37
CA GLY A 36 -5.61 16.85 -3.98
C GLY A 36 -5.84 18.12 -3.16
N ARG A 37 -4.75 18.81 -2.80
CA ARG A 37 -4.83 20.03 -1.97
C ARG A 37 -5.55 21.18 -2.66
N LYS A 38 -5.43 21.31 -3.98
CA LYS A 38 -6.02 22.42 -4.74
C LYS A 38 -7.48 22.16 -5.12
N SER A 39 -7.78 20.96 -5.60
CA SER A 39 -9.12 20.61 -6.09
C SER A 39 -10.05 20.11 -5.01
N GLY A 40 -9.51 19.55 -3.92
CA GLY A 40 -10.30 18.84 -2.92
C GLY A 40 -10.79 17.45 -3.37
N HIS A 41 -10.67 17.12 -4.66
CA HIS A 41 -11.00 15.79 -5.19
C HIS A 41 -10.06 14.72 -4.67
N GLY A 42 -10.56 13.52 -4.54
CA GLY A 42 -9.75 12.43 -4.05
C GLY A 42 -10.45 11.09 -4.13
N VAL A 43 -9.78 10.11 -3.58
CA VAL A 43 -10.32 8.76 -3.40
C VAL A 43 -10.01 8.28 -2.00
N LYS A 44 -10.93 7.51 -1.44
CA LYS A 44 -10.72 6.76 -0.21
C LYS A 44 -10.76 5.27 -0.56
N ILE A 45 -9.73 4.54 -0.16
CA ILE A 45 -9.68 3.10 -0.27
C ILE A 45 -9.88 2.47 1.11
N ASP A 46 -10.74 1.46 1.19
CA ASP A 46 -10.84 0.55 2.32
C ASP A 46 -10.18 -0.77 1.92
N PHE A 47 -9.15 -1.15 2.67
CA PHE A 47 -8.31 -2.32 2.41
C PHE A 47 -8.37 -3.34 3.55
N GLU A 48 -9.52 -3.45 4.23
CA GLU A 48 -9.72 -4.45 5.27
C GLU A 48 -9.36 -5.86 4.77
N GLY A 49 -8.63 -6.62 5.58
CA GLY A 49 -8.12 -7.94 5.22
C GLY A 49 -6.79 -7.94 4.45
N PHE A 50 -6.22 -6.78 4.15
CA PHE A 50 -4.86 -6.65 3.62
C PHE A 50 -3.92 -6.18 4.73
N LYS A 51 -2.73 -6.77 4.78
CA LYS A 51 -1.75 -6.45 5.82
C LYS A 51 -1.01 -5.14 5.55
N TYR A 52 -0.87 -4.79 4.29
CA TYR A 52 -0.11 -3.63 3.84
C TYR A 52 -0.93 -2.79 2.88
N ILE A 53 -0.61 -1.50 2.83
CA ILE A 53 -1.05 -0.59 1.78
C ILE A 53 0.16 0.14 1.23
N GLY A 54 0.40 -0.03 -0.07
CA GLY A 54 1.42 0.71 -0.81
C GLY A 54 0.86 1.98 -1.42
N VAL A 55 1.66 3.02 -1.45
CA VAL A 55 1.42 4.24 -2.22
C VAL A 55 2.61 4.43 -3.15
N TRP A 56 2.37 4.55 -4.45
CA TRP A 56 3.44 4.61 -5.43
C TRP A 56 3.13 5.56 -6.59
N SER A 57 4.18 6.14 -7.12
CA SER A 57 4.20 6.81 -8.42
C SER A 57 5.56 6.60 -9.07
N ALA A 58 5.63 6.64 -10.39
CA ALA A 58 6.91 6.52 -11.06
C ALA A 58 7.79 7.76 -10.82
N ALA A 59 9.10 7.56 -10.69
CA ALA A 59 10.08 8.59 -10.37
C ALA A 59 10.30 9.64 -11.49
N ASN A 60 9.66 9.44 -12.64
CA ASN A 60 9.79 10.30 -13.83
C ASN A 60 8.66 11.35 -13.95
N ASP A 61 8.15 11.85 -12.85
CA ASP A 61 7.03 12.79 -12.79
C ASP A 61 5.74 12.26 -13.45
N ALA A 62 5.47 10.98 -13.34
CA ALA A 62 4.27 10.37 -13.89
C ALA A 62 2.99 11.01 -13.31
N PRO A 63 1.96 11.26 -14.13
CA PRO A 63 0.77 11.99 -13.70
C PRO A 63 -0.26 11.08 -13.01
N PHE A 64 0.20 10.20 -12.13
CA PHE A 64 -0.67 9.31 -11.36
C PHE A 64 -0.09 8.99 -9.98
N VAL A 65 -0.94 8.51 -9.09
CA VAL A 65 -0.58 7.86 -7.83
C VAL A 65 -1.37 6.56 -7.72
N ALA A 66 -0.70 5.46 -7.45
CA ALA A 66 -1.31 4.17 -7.19
C ALA A 66 -1.52 3.97 -5.69
N LEU A 67 -2.65 3.40 -5.31
CA LEU A 67 -2.96 2.93 -3.97
C LEU A 67 -3.12 1.40 -4.05
N GLU A 68 -2.25 0.68 -3.37
CA GLU A 68 -2.03 -0.74 -3.62
C GLU A 68 -2.20 -1.56 -2.33
N PRO A 69 -3.38 -2.21 -2.12
CA PRO A 69 -3.51 -3.17 -1.03
C PRO A 69 -2.66 -4.42 -1.29
N TRP A 70 -1.79 -4.78 -0.34
CA TRP A 70 -0.91 -5.95 -0.45
C TRP A 70 -1.13 -6.94 0.68
N THR A 71 -1.06 -8.23 0.35
CA THR A 71 -1.05 -9.33 1.34
C THR A 71 0.36 -9.69 1.79
N GLY A 72 1.32 -9.59 0.88
CA GLY A 72 2.75 -9.76 1.11
C GLY A 72 3.52 -8.53 0.63
N HIS A 73 4.83 -8.59 0.64
CA HIS A 73 5.71 -7.51 0.20
C HIS A 73 6.92 -8.05 -0.57
N THR A 74 7.70 -7.16 -1.14
CA THR A 74 8.99 -7.43 -1.78
C THR A 74 9.93 -8.15 -0.81
N THR A 75 10.77 -9.04 -1.34
CA THR A 75 11.83 -9.73 -0.58
C THR A 75 12.72 -8.71 0.13
N THR A 76 12.98 -8.97 1.41
CA THR A 76 13.90 -8.19 2.22
C THR A 76 15.30 -8.81 2.22
N ASP A 77 16.29 -8.07 2.70
CA ASP A 77 17.68 -8.53 2.83
C ASP A 77 17.88 -9.64 3.88
N THR A 78 16.87 -9.88 4.71
CA THR A 78 16.89 -10.93 5.75
C THR A 78 16.17 -12.21 5.34
N GLU A 79 15.49 -12.22 4.18
CA GLU A 79 14.81 -13.40 3.63
C GLU A 79 15.78 -14.22 2.76
N ASP A 80 15.54 -15.51 2.69
CA ASP A 80 16.22 -16.41 1.75
C ASP A 80 15.51 -16.41 0.37
N ASP A 81 16.07 -17.14 -0.59
CA ASP A 81 15.53 -17.26 -1.96
C ASP A 81 14.47 -18.35 -2.10
N VAL A 82 13.98 -18.90 -1.00
CA VAL A 82 12.94 -19.93 -0.99
C VAL A 82 11.57 -19.28 -0.95
N PHE A 83 10.81 -19.44 -2.02
CA PHE A 83 9.51 -18.79 -2.17
C PHE A 83 8.53 -19.10 -1.04
N GLU A 84 8.52 -20.35 -0.58
CA GLU A 84 7.66 -20.83 0.51
C GLU A 84 7.98 -20.19 1.86
N HIS A 85 9.18 -19.64 2.02
CA HIS A 85 9.63 -18.98 3.24
C HIS A 85 9.28 -17.48 3.28
N LYS A 86 8.79 -16.94 2.16
CA LYS A 86 8.41 -15.51 2.11
C LYS A 86 7.39 -15.15 3.18
N VAL A 87 7.63 -14.02 3.83
CA VAL A 87 6.72 -13.49 4.85
C VAL A 87 5.33 -13.23 4.24
N ASN A 88 4.29 -13.71 4.93
CA ASN A 88 2.88 -13.57 4.54
C ASN A 88 2.50 -14.22 3.20
N THR A 89 3.28 -15.18 2.73
CA THR A 89 2.87 -16.04 1.61
C THR A 89 1.65 -16.87 2.00
N ILE A 90 0.66 -16.92 1.13
CA ILE A 90 -0.57 -17.70 1.33
C ILE A 90 -0.38 -19.04 0.65
N THR A 91 -0.61 -20.12 1.39
CA THR A 91 -0.60 -21.49 0.86
C THR A 91 -2.02 -22.01 0.76
N LEU A 92 -2.43 -22.44 -0.42
CA LEU A 92 -3.73 -23.07 -0.67
C LEU A 92 -3.52 -24.52 -1.06
N ALA A 93 -4.28 -25.43 -0.45
CA ALA A 93 -4.39 -26.79 -0.90
C ALA A 93 -5.24 -26.89 -2.17
N PRO A 94 -5.14 -27.99 -2.95
CA PRO A 94 -5.99 -28.19 -4.12
C PRO A 94 -7.49 -28.07 -3.76
N GLY A 95 -8.21 -27.23 -4.51
CA GLY A 95 -9.63 -26.96 -4.29
C GLY A 95 -9.95 -25.86 -3.26
N GLU A 96 -8.96 -25.36 -2.51
CA GLU A 96 -9.15 -24.22 -1.62
C GLU A 96 -9.19 -22.89 -2.40
N THR A 97 -9.90 -21.92 -1.83
CA THR A 97 -10.04 -20.56 -2.40
C THR A 97 -9.75 -19.52 -1.33
N ASP A 98 -8.89 -18.55 -1.62
CA ASP A 98 -8.76 -17.30 -0.87
C ASP A 98 -9.50 -16.18 -1.62
N LYS A 99 -10.36 -15.43 -0.92
CA LYS A 99 -11.08 -14.30 -1.48
C LYS A 99 -10.69 -13.03 -0.74
N ARG A 100 -10.36 -12.00 -1.51
CA ARG A 100 -10.07 -10.68 -0.98
C ARG A 100 -10.80 -9.61 -1.77
N SER A 101 -11.19 -8.56 -1.10
CA SER A 101 -11.83 -7.41 -1.73
C SER A 101 -11.37 -6.12 -1.07
N PHE A 102 -11.37 -5.08 -1.81
CA PHE A 102 -11.21 -3.71 -1.32
C PHE A 102 -12.28 -2.83 -1.96
N SER A 103 -12.56 -1.70 -1.36
CA SER A 103 -13.51 -0.75 -1.93
C SER A 103 -12.87 0.62 -2.14
N VAL A 104 -13.36 1.34 -3.15
CA VAL A 104 -12.91 2.69 -3.49
C VAL A 104 -14.10 3.62 -3.48
N THR A 105 -14.00 4.73 -2.76
CA THR A 105 -14.99 5.80 -2.73
C THR A 105 -14.41 7.04 -3.38
N LEU A 106 -15.13 7.63 -4.31
CA LEU A 106 -14.79 8.93 -4.90
C LEU A 106 -15.16 10.06 -3.95
N LEU A 107 -14.30 11.05 -3.86
CA LEU A 107 -14.47 12.21 -2.97
C LEU A 107 -14.50 13.51 -3.75
#